data_96528670df23335e8694dd2780e29c35
#
_entry.id   96528670df23335e8694dd2780e29c35
#
_cell.length_a   1.000
_cell.length_b   1.000
_cell.length_c   1.000
_cell.angle_alpha   90.00
_cell.angle_beta   90.00
_cell.angle_gamma   90.00
#
_symmetry.space_group_name_H-M   'P 1'
#
loop_
_entity.id
_entity.type
_entity.pdbx_description
1 polymer ?
#
loop_
_entity_poly.entity_id
_entity_poly.type
_entity_poly.pdbx_seq_one_letter_code
_entity_poly.pdbx_strand_id
1 'polypeptide(L)'
;DCTVSRGQFIMLRGLIKGDLKMSAKLNRYLDLCLKCGACSKFCPSGIDVVDIITSAKAEFFKLHPSEKLISFIQKNILFGLGVKVLGFFAKNIKSKKFDKKVLYFGGCSGNIKGNNAVVKLMNNCNIEVITPNFNCCGIPFIVRGDIDNFEKAKKDFLNIINKYGITDIVTTCASCEKTIKKFSDEIDVKNIFEYIREYNLELKLKNKKKVTFHKPCNIDNFQDIEWILNNTKNLEYVKMNEFDSCCGLNGITKLNEYKILSKLFKKKHDNIKN
;
A
#
# COMPACT_ATOMS: atom_id res chain seq x y z
N ASP A 1 25.18 -0.86 14.59
CA ASP A 1 23.79 -0.63 14.99
C ASP A 1 22.86 -1.58 14.23
N CYS A 2 22.18 -2.47 14.97
CA CYS A 2 21.28 -3.48 14.40
C CYS A 2 19.93 -2.92 13.91
N THR A 3 19.66 -1.63 14.14
CA THR A 3 18.41 -0.99 13.76
C THR A 3 18.40 -0.47 12.33
N VAL A 4 19.55 -0.39 11.68
CA VAL A 4 19.72 0.03 10.29
C VAL A 4 19.89 -1.16 9.35
N SER A 5 19.59 -1.02 8.07
CA SER A 5 19.65 -2.09 7.07
C SER A 5 20.99 -2.84 7.05
N ARG A 6 22.12 -2.12 7.10
CA ARG A 6 23.45 -2.76 7.16
C ARG A 6 23.62 -3.68 8.39
N GLY A 7 23.16 -3.23 9.56
CA GLY A 7 23.19 -4.06 10.78
C GLY A 7 22.29 -5.27 10.69
N GLN A 8 21.10 -5.12 10.08
CA GLN A 8 20.21 -6.24 9.80
C GLN A 8 20.87 -7.28 8.88
N PHE A 9 21.59 -6.85 7.85
CA PHE A 9 22.34 -7.76 6.97
C PHE A 9 23.47 -8.50 7.69
N ILE A 10 24.20 -7.83 8.60
CA ILE A 10 25.22 -8.49 9.42
C ILE A 10 24.60 -9.60 10.28
N MET A 11 23.44 -9.34 10.87
CA MET A 11 22.72 -10.35 11.65
C MET A 11 22.24 -11.51 10.77
N LEU A 12 21.72 -11.25 9.58
CA LEU A 12 21.30 -12.28 8.63
C LEU A 12 22.49 -13.14 8.17
N ARG A 13 23.63 -12.51 7.91
CA ARG A 13 24.88 -13.23 7.60
C ARG A 13 25.31 -14.15 8.74
N GLY A 14 25.23 -13.67 9.99
CA GLY A 14 25.51 -14.49 11.18
C GLY A 14 24.57 -15.69 11.31
N LEU A 15 23.27 -15.51 10.96
CA LEU A 15 22.34 -16.64 10.89
C LEU A 15 22.72 -17.68 9.84
N ILE A 16 23.07 -17.24 8.62
CA ILE A 16 23.44 -18.13 7.51
C ILE A 16 24.70 -18.91 7.85
N LYS A 17 25.66 -18.26 8.54
CA LYS A 17 26.90 -18.92 8.98
C LYS A 17 26.76 -19.82 10.20
N GLY A 18 25.61 -19.81 10.88
CA GLY A 18 25.41 -20.52 12.13
C GLY A 18 25.95 -19.84 13.39
N ASP A 19 26.55 -18.63 13.26
CA ASP A 19 27.06 -17.85 14.39
C ASP A 19 25.92 -17.31 15.29
N LEU A 20 24.73 -17.14 14.72
CA LEU A 20 23.52 -16.69 15.40
C LEU A 20 22.41 -17.69 15.24
N LYS A 21 21.51 -17.76 16.23
CA LYS A 21 20.28 -18.53 16.16
C LYS A 21 19.07 -17.61 15.96
N MET A 22 18.09 -18.08 15.22
CA MET A 22 16.82 -17.39 15.07
C MET A 22 16.16 -17.20 16.45
N SER A 23 15.82 -16.00 16.81
CA SER A 23 15.25 -15.65 18.11
C SER A 23 14.23 -14.51 17.99
N ALA A 24 13.36 -14.39 19.00
CA ALA A 24 12.40 -13.27 19.07
C ALA A 24 13.09 -11.91 19.09
N LYS A 25 14.28 -11.81 19.73
CA LYS A 25 15.08 -10.58 19.74
C LYS A 25 15.56 -10.21 18.34
N LEU A 26 16.01 -11.20 17.55
CA LEU A 26 16.46 -10.98 16.18
C LEU A 26 15.29 -10.59 15.29
N ASN A 27 14.16 -11.28 15.41
CA ASN A 27 12.94 -10.90 14.67
C ASN A 27 12.54 -9.45 14.96
N ARG A 28 12.62 -9.01 16.22
CA ARG A 28 12.33 -7.63 16.58
C ARG A 28 13.19 -6.61 15.84
N TYR A 29 14.47 -6.91 15.58
CA TYR A 29 15.31 -6.04 14.75
C TYR A 29 14.89 -6.04 13.28
N LEU A 30 14.53 -7.20 12.72
CA LEU A 30 13.98 -7.29 11.36
C LEU A 30 12.65 -6.54 11.24
N ASP A 31 11.92 -6.51 12.33
CA ASP A 31 10.66 -5.81 12.47
C ASP A 31 10.78 -4.28 12.41
N LEU A 32 11.94 -3.71 12.66
CA LEU A 32 12.17 -2.27 12.50
C LEU A 32 12.21 -1.83 11.03
N CYS A 33 12.27 -2.77 10.09
CA CYS A 33 12.18 -2.46 8.67
C CYS A 33 10.78 -1.95 8.31
N LEU A 34 10.69 -0.68 7.93
CA LEU A 34 9.45 -0.03 7.49
C LEU A 34 9.05 -0.39 6.05
N LYS A 35 9.85 -1.19 5.36
CA LYS A 35 9.63 -1.58 3.95
C LYS A 35 9.43 -0.37 3.01
N CYS A 36 10.00 0.78 3.35
CA CYS A 36 9.91 2.00 2.55
C CYS A 36 10.78 1.98 1.28
N GLY A 37 11.67 0.98 1.14
CA GLY A 37 12.52 0.82 -0.04
C GLY A 37 13.70 1.81 -0.14
N ALA A 38 13.85 2.75 0.78
CA ALA A 38 14.92 3.75 0.69
C ALA A 38 16.32 3.12 0.62
N CYS A 39 16.58 2.09 1.43
CA CYS A 39 17.87 1.38 1.42
C CYS A 39 18.13 0.63 0.09
N SER A 40 17.11 0.07 -0.56
CA SER A 40 17.22 -0.55 -1.89
C SER A 40 17.50 0.51 -2.96
N LYS A 41 16.79 1.64 -2.92
CA LYS A 41 16.93 2.74 -3.87
C LYS A 41 18.34 3.36 -3.87
N PHE A 42 18.95 3.50 -2.70
CA PHE A 42 20.29 4.06 -2.55
C PHE A 42 21.41 3.01 -2.53
N CYS A 43 21.09 1.73 -2.74
CA CYS A 43 22.11 0.68 -2.77
C CYS A 43 22.90 0.74 -4.09
N PRO A 44 24.23 1.00 -4.04
CA PRO A 44 25.01 1.04 -5.27
C PRO A 44 25.13 -0.31 -5.96
N SER A 45 24.94 -1.41 -5.21
CA SER A 45 24.94 -2.79 -5.74
C SER A 45 23.57 -3.28 -6.20
N GLY A 46 22.53 -2.44 -6.21
CA GLY A 46 21.19 -2.80 -6.67
C GLY A 46 20.47 -3.87 -5.82
N ILE A 47 20.89 -4.08 -4.56
CA ILE A 47 20.32 -5.13 -3.71
C ILE A 47 18.91 -4.74 -3.27
N ASP A 48 17.93 -5.64 -3.48
CA ASP A 48 16.61 -5.48 -2.88
C ASP A 48 16.59 -5.89 -1.40
N VAL A 49 16.89 -4.91 -0.57
CA VAL A 49 16.94 -5.06 0.90
C VAL A 49 15.59 -5.48 1.47
N VAL A 50 14.49 -4.98 0.89
CA VAL A 50 13.14 -5.25 1.39
C VAL A 50 12.77 -6.71 1.18
N ASP A 51 13.09 -7.28 0.02
CA ASP A 51 12.78 -8.68 -0.29
C ASP A 51 13.62 -9.64 0.57
N ILE A 52 14.90 -9.33 0.80
CA ILE A 52 15.77 -10.14 1.68
C ILE A 52 15.23 -10.15 3.13
N ILE A 53 14.87 -8.99 3.67
CA ILE A 53 14.29 -8.92 5.03
C ILE A 53 12.94 -9.62 5.08
N THR A 54 12.15 -9.56 4.01
CA THR A 54 10.86 -10.25 3.93
C THR A 54 11.04 -11.76 3.95
N SER A 55 12.01 -12.28 3.20
CA SER A 55 12.34 -13.71 3.18
C SER A 55 12.82 -14.20 4.54
N ALA A 56 13.69 -13.43 5.21
CA ALA A 56 14.14 -13.77 6.56
C ALA A 56 12.98 -13.80 7.58
N LYS A 57 12.03 -12.88 7.44
CA LYS A 57 10.82 -12.88 8.29
C LYS A 57 9.91 -14.06 8.00
N ALA A 58 9.84 -14.53 6.76
CA ALA A 58 9.07 -15.71 6.41
C ALA A 58 9.60 -16.97 7.11
N GLU A 59 10.93 -17.11 7.18
CA GLU A 59 11.53 -18.21 7.96
C GLU A 59 11.23 -18.11 9.45
N PHE A 60 11.31 -16.88 10.03
CA PHE A 60 10.92 -16.69 11.42
C PHE A 60 9.46 -17.03 11.67
N PHE A 61 8.55 -16.61 10.78
CA PHE A 61 7.12 -16.87 10.91
C PHE A 61 6.80 -18.38 10.94
N LYS A 62 7.48 -19.17 10.12
CA LYS A 62 7.32 -20.62 10.10
C LYS A 62 7.66 -21.26 11.45
N LEU A 63 8.70 -20.74 12.14
CA LEU A 63 9.23 -21.30 13.38
C LEU A 63 8.48 -20.86 14.65
N HIS A 64 7.63 -19.81 14.58
CA HIS A 64 7.01 -19.20 15.75
C HIS A 64 5.48 -19.27 15.71
N PRO A 65 4.84 -20.19 16.48
CA PRO A 65 3.38 -20.34 16.52
C PRO A 65 2.62 -19.08 16.94
N SER A 66 3.22 -18.23 17.78
CA SER A 66 2.63 -16.96 18.22
C SER A 66 2.36 -16.00 17.07
N GLU A 67 3.25 -15.95 16.05
CA GLU A 67 3.05 -15.13 14.88
C GLU A 67 1.89 -15.65 14.01
N LYS A 68 1.73 -16.97 13.94
CA LYS A 68 0.59 -17.60 13.25
C LYS A 68 -0.74 -17.26 13.90
N LEU A 69 -0.78 -17.26 15.24
CA LEU A 69 -1.98 -16.87 16.00
C LEU A 69 -2.34 -15.40 15.75
N ILE A 70 -1.34 -14.51 15.78
CA ILE A 70 -1.56 -13.07 15.52
C ILE A 70 -2.04 -12.86 14.08
N SER A 71 -1.46 -13.57 13.10
CA SER A 71 -1.90 -13.50 11.70
C SER A 71 -3.35 -13.97 11.55
N PHE A 72 -3.73 -15.05 12.23
CA PHE A 72 -5.10 -15.58 12.23
C PHE A 72 -6.09 -14.57 12.83
N ILE A 73 -5.77 -13.96 13.98
CA ILE A 73 -6.60 -12.92 14.62
C ILE A 73 -6.75 -11.71 13.69
N GLN A 74 -5.64 -11.26 13.11
CA GLN A 74 -5.63 -10.12 12.20
C GLN A 74 -6.48 -10.37 10.96
N LYS A 75 -6.41 -11.58 10.40
CA LYS A 75 -7.27 -12.00 9.27
C LYS A 75 -8.74 -11.91 9.62
N ASN A 76 -9.15 -12.42 10.78
CA ASN A 76 -10.55 -12.45 11.18
C ASN A 76 -11.09 -11.06 11.59
N ILE A 77 -10.28 -10.23 12.25
CA ILE A 77 -10.67 -8.87 12.65
C ILE A 77 -10.69 -7.91 11.46
N LEU A 78 -9.64 -7.89 10.64
CA LEU A 78 -9.53 -6.98 9.49
C LEU A 78 -10.52 -7.34 8.37
N PHE A 79 -10.76 -8.63 8.14
CA PHE A 79 -11.59 -9.10 7.02
C PHE A 79 -13.00 -9.54 7.44
N GLY A 80 -13.25 -9.75 8.74
CA GLY A 80 -14.53 -10.28 9.22
C GLY A 80 -15.56 -9.24 9.66
N LEU A 81 -15.21 -8.33 10.55
CA LEU A 81 -16.17 -7.43 11.20
C LEU A 81 -16.04 -5.96 10.79
N GLY A 82 -14.82 -5.43 10.67
CA GLY A 82 -14.63 -3.98 10.54
C GLY A 82 -15.10 -3.39 9.21
N VAL A 83 -14.88 -4.10 8.10
CA VAL A 83 -15.21 -3.60 6.74
C VAL A 83 -16.69 -3.78 6.42
N LYS A 84 -17.33 -4.84 6.94
CA LYS A 84 -18.77 -5.10 6.68
C LYS A 84 -19.68 -4.12 7.41
N VAL A 85 -19.35 -3.71 8.62
CA VAL A 85 -20.19 -2.82 9.44
C VAL A 85 -20.18 -1.38 8.92
N LEU A 86 -19.05 -0.86 8.49
CA LEU A 86 -18.94 0.49 7.93
C LEU A 86 -19.53 0.61 6.51
N GLY A 87 -19.55 -0.49 5.75
CA GLY A 87 -20.13 -0.54 4.40
C GLY A 87 -21.67 -0.56 4.36
N PHE A 88 -22.32 -0.95 5.46
CA PHE A 88 -23.77 -1.15 5.50
C PHE A 88 -24.59 0.17 5.44
N PHE A 89 -24.02 1.28 5.90
CA PHE A 89 -24.75 2.55 6.02
C PHE A 89 -24.52 3.53 4.86
N ALA A 90 -23.74 3.21 3.85
CA ALA A 90 -23.45 4.16 2.81
C ALA A 90 -23.87 3.67 1.43
N LYS A 91 -24.63 4.53 0.75
CA LYS A 91 -25.17 4.28 -0.58
C LYS A 91 -24.03 4.34 -1.61
N ASN A 92 -23.64 3.19 -2.17
CA ASN A 92 -22.71 3.13 -3.28
C ASN A 92 -23.38 3.66 -4.56
N ILE A 93 -22.67 4.52 -5.28
CA ILE A 93 -23.11 4.98 -6.60
C ILE A 93 -22.90 3.82 -7.57
N LYS A 94 -23.95 3.49 -8.34
CA LYS A 94 -23.83 2.55 -9.45
C LYS A 94 -23.11 3.23 -10.61
N SER A 95 -22.15 2.54 -11.21
CA SER A 95 -21.51 2.99 -12.45
C SER A 95 -22.51 3.01 -13.60
N LYS A 96 -22.35 3.98 -14.51
CA LYS A 96 -22.97 3.93 -15.82
C LYS A 96 -22.30 2.82 -16.64
N LYS A 97 -23.04 2.28 -17.62
CA LYS A 97 -22.52 1.28 -18.54
C LYS A 97 -21.80 1.95 -19.71
N PHE A 98 -20.64 1.42 -20.04
CA PHE A 98 -19.83 1.84 -21.16
C PHE A 98 -19.13 0.61 -21.78
N ASP A 99 -18.64 0.73 -23.00
CA ASP A 99 -17.91 -0.36 -23.69
C ASP A 99 -16.58 -0.67 -22.97
N LYS A 100 -15.82 0.37 -22.62
CA LYS A 100 -14.60 0.21 -21.83
C LYS A 100 -14.97 -0.03 -20.36
N LYS A 101 -14.39 -1.08 -19.77
CA LYS A 101 -14.68 -1.51 -18.39
C LYS A 101 -13.39 -1.68 -17.62
N VAL A 102 -13.45 -1.34 -16.34
CA VAL A 102 -12.34 -1.58 -15.39
C VAL A 102 -12.86 -2.20 -14.10
N LEU A 103 -12.03 -3.00 -13.46
CA LEU A 103 -12.28 -3.45 -12.09
C LEU A 103 -11.72 -2.42 -11.11
N TYR A 104 -12.52 -2.03 -10.14
CA TYR A 104 -12.06 -1.13 -9.08
C TYR A 104 -11.67 -1.90 -7.82
N PHE A 105 -10.41 -1.73 -7.42
CA PHE A 105 -9.88 -2.23 -6.17
C PHE A 105 -9.63 -1.08 -5.18
N GLY A 106 -10.58 -0.84 -4.28
CA GLY A 106 -10.51 0.24 -3.28
C GLY A 106 -9.53 -0.02 -2.13
N GLY A 107 -8.98 -1.24 -2.03
CA GLY A 107 -8.14 -1.65 -0.90
C GLY A 107 -8.89 -1.76 0.42
N CYS A 108 -8.18 -2.12 1.48
CA CYS A 108 -8.76 -2.30 2.82
C CYS A 108 -9.05 -0.99 3.56
N SER A 109 -8.50 0.13 3.11
CA SER A 109 -8.71 1.48 3.67
C SER A 109 -9.70 2.32 2.86
N GLY A 110 -10.31 1.74 1.83
CA GLY A 110 -11.27 2.44 0.97
C GLY A 110 -12.44 2.98 1.77
N ASN A 111 -12.70 4.29 1.65
CA ASN A 111 -13.92 4.88 2.18
C ASN A 111 -14.94 5.07 1.04
N ILE A 112 -16.21 5.03 1.38
CA ILE A 112 -17.31 5.07 0.39
C ILE A 112 -17.33 6.39 -0.38
N LYS A 113 -16.98 7.51 0.24
CA LYS A 113 -16.88 8.80 -0.47
C LYS A 113 -15.80 8.76 -1.54
N GLY A 114 -14.63 8.15 -1.23
CA GLY A 114 -13.55 7.93 -2.18
C GLY A 114 -13.98 6.98 -3.30
N ASN A 115 -14.62 5.87 -2.98
CA ASN A 115 -15.13 4.92 -3.97
C ASN A 115 -16.13 5.59 -4.94
N ASN A 116 -17.06 6.37 -4.42
CA ASN A 116 -18.04 7.11 -5.23
C ASN A 116 -17.36 8.20 -6.11
N ALA A 117 -16.28 8.82 -5.63
CA ALA A 117 -15.51 9.77 -6.42
C ALA A 117 -14.81 9.07 -7.60
N VAL A 118 -14.21 7.90 -7.37
CA VAL A 118 -13.60 7.10 -8.46
C VAL A 118 -14.63 6.73 -9.52
N VAL A 119 -15.81 6.22 -9.12
CA VAL A 119 -16.87 5.87 -10.07
C VAL A 119 -17.27 7.09 -10.91
N LYS A 120 -17.44 8.26 -10.30
CA LYS A 120 -17.79 9.49 -11.03
C LYS A 120 -16.70 9.91 -12.00
N LEU A 121 -15.43 9.91 -11.56
CA LEU A 121 -14.29 10.28 -12.40
C LEU A 121 -14.18 9.35 -13.62
N MET A 122 -14.25 8.04 -13.40
CA MET A 122 -14.16 7.06 -14.49
C MET A 122 -15.35 7.15 -15.45
N ASN A 123 -16.57 7.41 -14.95
CA ASN A 123 -17.72 7.62 -15.81
C ASN A 123 -17.61 8.90 -16.66
N ASN A 124 -16.88 9.93 -16.20
CA ASN A 124 -16.58 11.11 -17.01
C ASN A 124 -15.56 10.79 -18.15
N CYS A 125 -14.82 9.70 -18.01
CA CYS A 125 -13.94 9.15 -19.07
C CYS A 125 -14.65 8.14 -19.98
N ASN A 126 -15.98 7.96 -19.86
CA ASN A 126 -16.75 6.92 -20.53
C ASN A 126 -16.25 5.50 -20.20
N ILE A 127 -15.89 5.26 -18.95
CA ILE A 127 -15.43 3.97 -18.45
C ILE A 127 -16.39 3.44 -17.39
N GLU A 128 -16.89 2.21 -17.60
CA GLU A 128 -17.70 1.48 -16.63
C GLU A 128 -16.80 0.93 -15.52
N VAL A 129 -17.17 1.19 -14.27
CA VAL A 129 -16.47 0.69 -13.08
C VAL A 129 -17.24 -0.48 -12.49
N ILE A 130 -16.61 -1.63 -12.48
CA ILE A 130 -17.10 -2.82 -11.82
C ILE A 130 -16.38 -2.94 -10.47
N THR A 131 -17.13 -3.05 -9.39
CA THR A 131 -16.61 -3.17 -8.02
C THR A 131 -16.85 -4.57 -7.48
N PRO A 132 -15.99 -5.54 -7.79
CA PRO A 132 -16.10 -6.88 -7.22
C PRO A 132 -15.86 -6.85 -5.71
N ASN A 133 -16.33 -7.86 -5.03
CA ASN A 133 -16.01 -8.05 -3.62
C ASN A 133 -14.60 -8.63 -3.46
N PHE A 134 -13.61 -7.80 -3.70
CA PHE A 134 -12.21 -8.14 -3.42
C PHE A 134 -11.98 -8.19 -1.91
N ASN A 135 -11.14 -9.12 -1.46
CA ASN A 135 -10.71 -9.18 -0.07
C ASN A 135 -9.56 -8.19 0.18
N CYS A 136 -8.32 -8.64 0.03
CA CYS A 136 -7.11 -7.86 0.30
C CYS A 136 -6.04 -8.18 -0.73
N CYS A 137 -5.15 -7.21 -1.00
CA CYS A 137 -3.97 -7.44 -1.84
C CYS A 137 -2.88 -8.32 -1.16
N GLY A 138 -3.04 -8.69 0.11
CA GLY A 138 -2.12 -9.57 0.81
C GLY A 138 -0.93 -8.88 1.50
N ILE A 139 -0.68 -7.59 1.30
CA ILE A 139 0.44 -6.88 1.93
C ILE A 139 0.56 -7.13 3.44
N PRO A 140 -0.50 -7.09 4.27
CA PRO A 140 -0.38 -7.33 5.69
C PRO A 140 0.22 -8.69 6.03
N PHE A 141 -0.01 -9.71 5.20
CA PHE A 141 0.55 -11.04 5.37
C PHE A 141 2.03 -11.08 5.01
N ILE A 142 2.40 -10.60 3.81
CA ILE A 142 3.79 -10.61 3.36
C ILE A 142 4.70 -9.76 4.27
N VAL A 143 4.20 -8.67 4.83
CA VAL A 143 4.94 -7.84 5.80
C VAL A 143 5.30 -8.63 7.08
N ARG A 144 4.45 -9.56 7.49
CA ARG A 144 4.71 -10.46 8.64
C ARG A 144 5.56 -11.68 8.30
N GLY A 145 5.70 -12.01 7.01
CA GLY A 145 6.31 -13.26 6.56
C GLY A 145 5.31 -14.41 6.42
N ASP A 146 4.01 -14.14 6.50
CA ASP A 146 2.94 -15.12 6.30
C ASP A 146 2.70 -15.34 4.80
N ILE A 147 3.60 -16.10 4.20
CA ILE A 147 3.59 -16.37 2.76
C ILE A 147 2.33 -17.14 2.34
N ASP A 148 1.90 -18.10 3.15
CA ASP A 148 0.75 -18.96 2.81
C ASP A 148 -0.54 -18.15 2.65
N ASN A 149 -0.82 -17.23 3.60
CA ASN A 149 -1.97 -16.34 3.49
C ASN A 149 -1.81 -15.28 2.41
N PHE A 150 -0.57 -14.87 2.10
CA PHE A 150 -0.30 -13.98 0.97
C PHE A 150 -0.62 -14.66 -0.37
N GLU A 151 -0.12 -15.87 -0.59
CA GLU A 151 -0.39 -16.66 -1.82
C GLU A 151 -1.88 -16.99 -1.95
N LYS A 152 -2.55 -17.27 -0.84
CA LYS A 152 -4.01 -17.42 -0.84
C LYS A 152 -4.72 -16.14 -1.28
N ALA A 153 -4.32 -14.98 -0.75
CA ALA A 153 -4.91 -13.70 -1.13
C ALA A 153 -4.68 -13.39 -2.62
N LYS A 154 -3.48 -13.68 -3.13
CA LYS A 154 -3.13 -13.59 -4.56
C LYS A 154 -4.04 -14.47 -5.41
N LYS A 155 -4.18 -15.76 -5.04
CA LYS A 155 -5.05 -16.70 -5.75
C LYS A 155 -6.51 -16.26 -5.77
N ASP A 156 -7.04 -15.81 -4.62
CA ASP A 156 -8.41 -15.32 -4.51
C ASP A 156 -8.62 -14.08 -5.40
N PHE A 157 -7.62 -13.20 -5.48
CA PHE A 157 -7.63 -12.03 -6.34
C PHE A 157 -7.68 -12.42 -7.83
N LEU A 158 -6.78 -13.30 -8.26
CA LEU A 158 -6.72 -13.80 -9.65
C LEU A 158 -8.00 -14.53 -10.06
N ASN A 159 -8.61 -15.30 -9.17
CA ASN A 159 -9.91 -15.95 -9.42
C ASN A 159 -11.02 -14.92 -9.72
N ILE A 160 -11.00 -13.76 -9.06
CA ILE A 160 -11.95 -12.68 -9.34
C ILE A 160 -11.68 -12.08 -10.73
N ILE A 161 -10.42 -11.83 -11.08
CA ILE A 161 -10.05 -11.34 -12.42
C ILE A 161 -10.57 -12.30 -13.49
N ASN A 162 -10.28 -13.59 -13.36
CA ASN A 162 -10.73 -14.61 -14.30
C ASN A 162 -12.26 -14.68 -14.41
N LYS A 163 -12.96 -14.55 -13.28
CA LYS A 163 -14.44 -14.55 -13.28
C LYS A 163 -15.05 -13.40 -14.08
N TYR A 164 -14.43 -12.22 -14.07
CA TYR A 164 -14.95 -11.05 -14.78
C TYR A 164 -14.37 -10.93 -16.19
N GLY A 165 -13.25 -11.59 -16.50
CA GLY A 165 -12.56 -11.49 -17.79
C GLY A 165 -12.03 -10.08 -18.08
N ILE A 166 -11.75 -9.28 -17.04
CA ILE A 166 -11.27 -7.90 -17.15
C ILE A 166 -9.92 -7.80 -16.43
N THR A 167 -8.88 -7.46 -17.15
CA THR A 167 -7.51 -7.34 -16.64
C THR A 167 -7.14 -5.90 -16.27
N ASP A 168 -7.90 -4.90 -16.75
CA ASP A 168 -7.70 -3.50 -16.40
C ASP A 168 -8.22 -3.21 -15.00
N ILE A 169 -7.34 -2.78 -14.11
CA ILE A 169 -7.66 -2.52 -12.69
C ILE A 169 -7.33 -1.07 -12.35
N VAL A 170 -8.27 -0.36 -11.76
CA VAL A 170 -8.03 0.93 -11.14
C VAL A 170 -7.99 0.80 -9.62
N THR A 171 -7.02 1.45 -8.97
CA THR A 171 -6.92 1.51 -7.50
C THR A 171 -6.61 2.91 -7.01
N THR A 172 -6.88 3.17 -5.74
CA THR A 172 -6.51 4.40 -5.03
C THR A 172 -5.41 4.19 -4.00
N CYS A 173 -4.87 2.98 -3.91
CA CYS A 173 -3.86 2.62 -2.91
C CYS A 173 -2.54 2.24 -3.58
N ALA A 174 -1.52 3.08 -3.42
CA ALA A 174 -0.18 2.85 -3.98
C ALA A 174 0.45 1.52 -3.57
N SER A 175 0.24 1.10 -2.32
CA SER A 175 0.75 -0.18 -1.84
C SER A 175 0.06 -1.37 -2.51
N CYS A 176 -1.26 -1.25 -2.74
CA CYS A 176 -2.01 -2.28 -3.45
C CYS A 176 -1.60 -2.35 -4.92
N GLU A 177 -1.47 -1.19 -5.59
CA GLU A 177 -0.98 -1.09 -6.96
C GLU A 177 0.34 -1.84 -7.14
N LYS A 178 1.36 -1.49 -6.35
CA LYS A 178 2.68 -2.11 -6.40
C LYS A 178 2.66 -3.63 -6.13
N THR A 179 1.73 -4.09 -5.30
CA THR A 179 1.61 -5.51 -4.99
C THR A 179 0.90 -6.28 -6.09
N ILE A 180 -0.20 -5.74 -6.61
CA ILE A 180 -1.01 -6.40 -7.63
C ILE A 180 -0.27 -6.48 -8.96
N LYS A 181 0.54 -5.47 -9.31
CA LYS A 181 1.44 -5.49 -10.49
C LYS A 181 2.39 -6.71 -10.48
N LYS A 182 2.70 -7.27 -9.30
CA LYS A 182 3.53 -8.47 -9.16
C LYS A 182 2.75 -9.79 -9.25
N PHE A 183 1.43 -9.75 -9.39
CA PHE A 183 0.62 -10.98 -9.40
C PHE A 183 0.64 -11.69 -10.75
N SER A 184 0.59 -10.94 -11.83
CA SER A 184 0.64 -11.43 -13.21
C SER A 184 0.99 -10.28 -14.15
N ASP A 185 1.76 -10.56 -15.20
CA ASP A 185 2.09 -9.61 -16.26
C ASP A 185 0.89 -9.29 -17.16
N GLU A 186 -0.17 -10.10 -17.10
CA GLU A 186 -1.41 -9.91 -17.87
C GLU A 186 -2.34 -8.85 -17.26
N ILE A 187 -2.07 -8.41 -16.02
CA ILE A 187 -2.92 -7.46 -15.29
C ILE A 187 -2.35 -6.05 -15.44
N ASP A 188 -3.12 -5.15 -16.05
CA ASP A 188 -2.81 -3.72 -16.08
C ASP A 188 -3.43 -3.02 -14.86
N VAL A 189 -2.59 -2.67 -13.89
CA VAL A 189 -3.02 -1.96 -12.67
C VAL A 189 -2.55 -0.53 -12.72
N LYS A 190 -3.50 0.40 -12.73
CA LYS A 190 -3.23 1.84 -12.70
C LYS A 190 -3.81 2.49 -11.45
N ASN A 191 -3.11 3.48 -10.94
CA ASN A 191 -3.67 4.37 -9.92
C ASN A 191 -4.69 5.31 -10.58
N ILE A 192 -5.69 5.76 -9.82
CA ILE A 192 -6.68 6.74 -10.33
C ILE A 192 -6.02 8.02 -10.83
N PHE A 193 -4.85 8.40 -10.31
CA PHE A 193 -4.11 9.57 -10.74
C PHE A 193 -3.60 9.44 -12.19
N GLU A 194 -3.21 8.25 -12.62
CA GLU A 194 -2.80 7.98 -14.00
C GLU A 194 -3.97 8.22 -14.97
N TYR A 195 -5.18 7.75 -14.63
CA TYR A 195 -6.37 8.03 -15.44
C TYR A 195 -6.72 9.51 -15.51
N ILE A 196 -6.66 10.23 -14.39
CA ILE A 196 -6.91 11.67 -14.37
C ILE A 196 -5.95 12.39 -15.31
N ARG A 197 -4.70 12.00 -15.35
CA ARG A 197 -3.66 12.56 -16.20
C ARG A 197 -3.86 12.17 -17.68
N GLU A 198 -4.07 10.88 -17.94
CA GLU A 198 -4.26 10.31 -19.30
C GLU A 198 -5.45 10.95 -20.01
N TYR A 199 -6.56 11.11 -19.31
CA TYR A 199 -7.78 11.73 -19.85
C TYR A 199 -7.83 13.25 -19.69
N ASN A 200 -6.76 13.87 -19.20
CA ASN A 200 -6.65 15.31 -18.97
C ASN A 200 -7.88 15.91 -18.28
N LEU A 201 -8.34 15.24 -17.21
CA LEU A 201 -9.57 15.63 -16.51
C LEU A 201 -9.39 16.97 -15.79
N GLU A 202 -10.25 17.94 -16.12
CA GLU A 202 -10.31 19.19 -15.40
C GLU A 202 -10.88 19.00 -14.00
N LEU A 203 -10.07 19.27 -12.99
CA LEU A 203 -10.47 19.24 -11.60
C LEU A 203 -10.63 20.66 -11.07
N LYS A 204 -11.69 20.88 -10.28
CA LYS A 204 -11.98 22.16 -9.65
C LYS A 204 -12.47 21.97 -8.23
N LEU A 205 -11.83 22.64 -7.28
CA LEU A 205 -12.36 22.73 -5.93
C LEU A 205 -13.48 23.77 -5.84
N LYS A 206 -14.45 23.51 -4.97
CA LYS A 206 -15.58 24.43 -4.73
C LYS A 206 -15.10 25.77 -4.18
N ASN A 207 -14.13 25.73 -3.25
CA ASN A 207 -13.54 26.90 -2.63
C ASN A 207 -12.01 26.86 -2.80
N LYS A 208 -11.37 28.04 -2.80
CA LYS A 208 -9.89 28.14 -2.83
C LYS A 208 -9.30 27.46 -1.60
N LYS A 209 -8.31 26.59 -1.80
CA LYS A 209 -7.61 25.87 -0.73
C LYS A 209 -6.11 25.81 -1.01
N LYS A 210 -5.35 26.02 0.06
CA LYS A 210 -3.91 25.76 0.10
C LYS A 210 -3.68 24.36 0.65
N VAL A 211 -2.91 23.54 -0.06
CA VAL A 211 -2.66 22.15 0.31
C VAL A 211 -1.20 21.79 0.15
N THR A 212 -0.77 20.81 0.93
CA THR A 212 0.49 20.10 0.71
C THR A 212 0.22 18.61 0.52
N PHE A 213 1.18 17.88 -0.02
CA PHE A 213 1.04 16.47 -0.29
C PHE A 213 2.28 15.69 0.15
N HIS A 214 2.07 14.61 0.89
CA HIS A 214 3.11 13.66 1.21
C HIS A 214 3.23 12.62 0.09
N LYS A 215 4.41 12.49 -0.53
CA LYS A 215 4.67 11.40 -1.50
C LYS A 215 4.80 10.07 -0.76
N PRO A 216 3.87 9.13 -0.96
CA PRO A 216 3.99 7.78 -0.39
C PRO A 216 5.21 7.05 -0.96
N CYS A 217 5.89 6.26 -0.13
CA CYS A 217 7.09 5.52 -0.54
C CYS A 217 6.82 4.44 -1.60
N ASN A 218 5.57 4.01 -1.77
CA ASN A 218 5.14 3.01 -2.75
C ASN A 218 4.57 3.61 -4.05
N ILE A 219 4.57 4.93 -4.21
CA ILE A 219 4.22 5.56 -5.49
C ILE A 219 5.47 5.69 -6.34
N ASP A 220 5.46 5.04 -7.49
CA ASP A 220 6.55 5.11 -8.45
C ASP A 220 6.43 6.37 -9.33
N ASN A 221 5.23 6.66 -9.84
CA ASN A 221 4.96 7.83 -10.67
C ASN A 221 4.31 8.98 -9.88
N PHE A 222 5.14 9.83 -9.28
CA PHE A 222 4.65 11.03 -8.59
C PHE A 222 4.30 12.19 -9.55
N GLN A 223 4.79 12.14 -10.78
CA GLN A 223 4.60 13.24 -11.75
C GLN A 223 3.13 13.48 -12.06
N ASP A 224 2.31 12.43 -12.15
CA ASP A 224 0.88 12.57 -12.40
C ASP A 224 0.17 13.27 -11.24
N ILE A 225 0.55 12.94 -10.01
CA ILE A 225 0.01 13.61 -8.81
C ILE A 225 0.43 15.08 -8.77
N GLU A 226 1.70 15.38 -9.02
CA GLU A 226 2.22 16.74 -9.04
C GLU A 226 1.54 17.58 -10.14
N TRP A 227 1.30 16.99 -11.31
CA TRP A 227 0.52 17.63 -12.36
C TRP A 227 -0.92 17.93 -11.90
N ILE A 228 -1.61 16.97 -11.26
CA ILE A 228 -2.97 17.15 -10.76
C ILE A 228 -3.01 18.28 -9.72
N LEU A 229 -2.05 18.28 -8.79
CA LEU A 229 -1.97 19.31 -7.75
C LEU A 229 -1.79 20.71 -8.34
N ASN A 230 -0.99 20.85 -9.42
CA ASN A 230 -0.71 22.15 -10.06
C ASN A 230 -1.81 22.59 -11.03
N ASN A 231 -2.61 21.66 -11.58
CA ASN A 231 -3.64 21.96 -12.59
C ASN A 231 -5.08 21.95 -12.04
N THR A 232 -5.27 21.66 -10.75
CA THR A 232 -6.60 21.72 -10.14
C THR A 232 -7.02 23.14 -9.87
N LYS A 233 -8.11 23.62 -10.46
CA LYS A 233 -8.64 24.99 -10.25
C LYS A 233 -9.03 25.21 -8.78
N ASN A 234 -8.72 26.37 -8.23
CA ASN A 234 -8.92 26.75 -6.83
C ASN A 234 -8.07 25.95 -5.82
N LEU A 235 -6.98 25.32 -6.26
CA LEU A 235 -6.01 24.66 -5.40
C LEU A 235 -4.66 25.34 -5.53
N GLU A 236 -4.07 25.71 -4.40
CA GLU A 236 -2.69 26.19 -4.28
C GLU A 236 -1.85 25.07 -3.66
N TYR A 237 -0.97 24.48 -4.44
CA TYR A 237 -0.08 23.42 -3.96
C TYR A 237 1.21 24.01 -3.41
N VAL A 238 1.52 23.69 -2.17
CA VAL A 238 2.79 24.07 -1.51
C VAL A 238 3.52 22.79 -1.13
N LYS A 239 4.69 22.59 -1.72
CA LYS A 239 5.53 21.43 -1.45
C LYS A 239 6.16 21.55 -0.07
N MET A 240 5.87 20.61 0.84
CA MET A 240 6.49 20.57 2.15
C MET A 240 7.95 20.13 2.09
N ASN A 241 8.74 20.51 3.10
CA ASN A 241 10.08 19.99 3.25
C ASN A 241 10.08 18.46 3.42
N GLU A 242 11.06 17.78 2.84
CA GLU A 242 11.17 16.31 2.89
C GLU A 242 9.85 15.60 2.52
N PHE A 243 9.15 16.09 1.50
CA PHE A 243 7.81 15.61 1.10
C PHE A 243 7.77 14.09 0.81
N ASP A 244 8.89 13.50 0.42
CA ASP A 244 9.09 12.09 0.08
C ASP A 244 9.73 11.25 1.21
N SER A 245 10.06 11.87 2.36
CA SER A 245 10.59 11.15 3.52
C SER A 245 9.53 10.22 4.12
N CYS A 246 9.96 9.12 4.74
CA CYS A 246 9.06 8.15 5.34
C CYS A 246 8.17 8.78 6.42
N CYS A 247 6.87 8.52 6.38
CA CYS A 247 5.90 8.99 7.38
C CYS A 247 5.81 8.10 8.63
N GLY A 248 6.52 6.96 8.63
CA GLY A 248 6.47 5.99 9.73
C GLY A 248 5.24 5.07 9.75
N LEU A 249 4.29 5.27 8.85
CA LEU A 249 3.09 4.43 8.80
C LEU A 249 3.39 3.12 8.04
N ASN A 250 3.85 2.12 8.78
CA ASN A 250 4.10 0.78 8.25
C ASN A 250 2.94 -0.16 8.58
N GLY A 251 1.77 0.12 8.03
CA GLY A 251 0.62 -0.77 8.23
C GLY A 251 0.32 -1.05 9.72
N ILE A 252 -0.63 -1.89 10.01
CA ILE A 252 -1.12 -2.20 11.37
C ILE A 252 -0.12 -3.03 12.20
N THR A 253 1.11 -3.23 11.72
CA THR A 253 1.90 -4.36 12.19
C THR A 253 2.60 -4.20 13.53
N LYS A 254 2.71 -2.97 14.13
CA LYS A 254 3.57 -2.87 15.32
C LYS A 254 3.20 -1.78 16.31
N LEU A 255 2.27 -2.12 17.17
CA LEU A 255 2.04 -1.37 18.42
C LEU A 255 3.31 -1.28 19.29
N ASN A 256 4.23 -2.24 19.19
CA ASN A 256 5.45 -2.30 20.02
C ASN A 256 6.52 -1.26 19.63
N GLU A 257 6.48 -0.72 18.41
CA GLU A 257 7.46 0.27 17.92
C GLU A 257 6.86 1.69 17.83
N TYR A 258 5.79 1.92 18.55
CA TYR A 258 5.07 3.20 18.61
C TYR A 258 6.00 4.41 18.81
N LYS A 259 7.05 4.29 19.63
CA LYS A 259 8.00 5.38 19.89
C LYS A 259 8.77 5.82 18.63
N ILE A 260 9.15 4.88 17.76
CA ILE A 260 9.87 5.19 16.51
C ILE A 260 8.89 5.78 15.51
N LEU A 261 7.73 5.14 15.36
CA LEU A 261 6.68 5.58 14.44
C LEU A 261 6.19 6.99 14.79
N SER A 262 5.97 7.28 16.08
CA SER A 262 5.53 8.60 16.55
C SER A 262 6.58 9.70 16.30
N LYS A 263 7.88 9.39 16.42
CA LYS A 263 8.94 10.35 16.08
C LYS A 263 8.96 10.68 14.60
N LEU A 264 8.85 9.66 13.73
CA LEU A 264 8.79 9.87 12.27
C LEU A 264 7.53 10.66 11.88
N PHE A 265 6.40 10.30 12.45
CA PHE A 265 5.15 11.03 12.21
C PHE A 265 5.24 12.48 12.69
N LYS A 266 5.79 12.72 13.90
CA LYS A 266 5.99 14.08 14.42
C LYS A 266 6.88 14.91 13.49
N LYS A 267 8.05 14.37 13.06
CA LYS A 267 8.90 15.04 12.09
C LYS A 267 8.15 15.41 10.82
N LYS A 268 7.35 14.49 10.29
CA LYS A 268 6.54 14.73 9.09
C LYS A 268 5.46 15.80 9.32
N HIS A 269 4.80 15.77 10.48
CA HIS A 269 3.81 16.78 10.86
C HIS A 269 4.44 18.16 11.00
N ASP A 270 5.64 18.26 11.56
CA ASP A 270 6.33 19.54 11.71
C ASP A 270 6.71 20.13 10.34
N ASN A 271 7.08 19.28 9.37
CA ASN A 271 7.35 19.69 7.98
C ASN A 271 6.10 20.23 7.24
N ILE A 272 4.89 19.94 7.70
CA ILE A 272 3.64 20.49 7.14
C ILE A 272 3.41 21.95 7.60
N LYS A 273 3.92 22.29 8.78
CA LYS A 273 3.70 23.62 9.38
C LYS A 273 4.68 24.68 8.86
N ASN A 274 5.82 24.25 8.33
CA ASN A 274 6.87 25.08 7.75
C ASN A 274 6.76 25.13 6.23
#